data_8df7b774837bbacb4568856f35669efb
#
_entry.id   8df7b774837bbacb4568856f35669efb
#
_cell.length_a   1.000
_cell.length_b   1.000
_cell.length_c   1.000
_cell.angle_alpha   90.00
_cell.angle_beta   90.00
_cell.angle_gamma   90.00
#
_symmetry.space_group_name_H-M   'P 1'
#
loop_
_entity.id
_entity.type
_entity.pdbx_description
1 polymer ?
#
loop_
_entity_poly.entity_id
_entity_poly.type
_entity_poly.pdbx_seq_one_letter_code
_entity_poly.pdbx_strand_id
1 'polypeptide(L)'
;IDKHPALIARCAGVSDVIGSVKFARANNLLVAVRGGGHSFPGNSVCEGGLMIDLSQMKGVRVDPSKRTARAEPGVNWGEFDRETQAFGLATTGGTLTDTGIAGLTLGGGIGWLCRKLGLSVDNLLSADMVTAEGDFLNASATENEELFWGLRGGSGNFGIVTSFEYKVHAVGTVLGG
;
A
#
# COMPACT_ATOMS: atom_id res chain seq x y z
N ILE A 1 9.62 0.35 18.79
CA ILE A 1 9.14 -1.03 19.04
C ILE A 1 10.31 -1.95 18.82
N ASP A 2 10.68 -2.64 19.88
CA ASP A 2 11.87 -3.50 19.92
C ASP A 2 11.43 -4.97 19.67
N LYS A 3 11.43 -5.38 18.39
CA LYS A 3 11.14 -6.73 17.92
C LYS A 3 12.19 -7.17 16.92
N HIS A 4 12.61 -8.43 16.99
CA HIS A 4 13.68 -8.99 16.19
C HIS A 4 13.15 -10.15 15.33
N PRO A 5 12.88 -9.92 14.03
CA PRO A 5 12.52 -10.99 13.11
C PRO A 5 13.70 -11.94 12.94
N ALA A 6 13.44 -13.25 12.87
CA ALA A 6 14.48 -14.24 12.56
C ALA A 6 14.99 -14.10 11.12
N LEU A 7 14.10 -13.70 10.20
CA LEU A 7 14.41 -13.52 8.79
C LEU A 7 13.77 -12.24 8.25
N ILE A 8 14.43 -11.61 7.28
CA ILE A 8 13.93 -10.46 6.53
C ILE A 8 14.02 -10.77 5.04
N ALA A 9 12.85 -10.86 4.37
CA ALA A 9 12.77 -10.97 2.93
C ALA A 9 12.61 -9.57 2.33
N ARG A 10 13.64 -9.06 1.66
CA ARG A 10 13.60 -7.77 0.96
C ARG A 10 13.08 -7.97 -0.45
N CYS A 11 11.80 -7.74 -0.66
CA CYS A 11 11.13 -7.99 -1.93
C CYS A 11 11.33 -6.82 -2.90
N ALA A 12 11.69 -7.15 -4.14
CA ALA A 12 11.80 -6.22 -5.25
C ALA A 12 10.65 -6.35 -6.26
N GLY A 13 9.83 -7.41 -6.15
CA GLY A 13 8.70 -7.65 -7.03
C GLY A 13 7.72 -8.68 -6.47
N VAL A 14 6.63 -8.89 -7.22
CA VAL A 14 5.53 -9.78 -6.81
C VAL A 14 5.99 -11.23 -6.60
N SER A 15 6.92 -11.73 -7.44
CA SER A 15 7.46 -13.10 -7.31
C SER A 15 8.15 -13.34 -5.98
N ASP A 16 8.85 -12.32 -5.45
CA ASP A 16 9.51 -12.41 -4.15
C ASP A 16 8.48 -12.47 -3.01
N VAL A 17 7.39 -11.69 -3.13
CA VAL A 17 6.29 -11.72 -2.16
C VAL A 17 5.63 -13.10 -2.14
N ILE A 18 5.29 -13.66 -3.31
CA ILE A 18 4.72 -15.01 -3.45
C ILE A 18 5.65 -16.05 -2.84
N GLY A 19 6.94 -16.00 -3.19
CA GLY A 19 7.95 -16.90 -2.65
C GLY A 19 8.09 -16.82 -1.14
N SER A 20 8.08 -15.59 -0.60
CA SER A 20 8.17 -15.34 0.85
C SER A 20 6.96 -15.85 1.61
N VAL A 21 5.74 -15.66 1.09
CA VAL A 21 4.51 -16.18 1.70
C VAL A 21 4.52 -17.71 1.71
N LYS A 22 4.86 -18.34 0.58
CA LYS A 22 4.95 -19.81 0.48
C LYS A 22 6.02 -20.39 1.40
N PHE A 23 7.16 -19.72 1.51
CA PHE A 23 8.24 -20.11 2.42
C PHE A 23 7.78 -20.01 3.89
N ALA A 24 7.16 -18.90 4.29
CA ALA A 24 6.65 -18.72 5.65
C ALA A 24 5.63 -19.80 6.01
N ARG A 25 4.69 -20.08 5.11
CA ARG A 25 3.67 -21.12 5.27
C ARG A 25 4.27 -22.52 5.42
N ALA A 26 5.21 -22.87 4.55
CA ALA A 26 5.88 -24.18 4.58
C ALA A 26 6.68 -24.43 5.88
N ASN A 27 7.14 -23.35 6.52
CA ASN A 27 7.94 -23.39 7.74
C ASN A 27 7.17 -22.94 8.99
N ASN A 28 5.84 -22.73 8.89
CA ASN A 28 4.97 -22.27 9.98
C ASN A 28 5.51 -21.02 10.70
N LEU A 29 6.01 -20.05 9.95
CA LEU A 29 6.58 -18.83 10.50
C LEU A 29 5.49 -17.76 10.70
N LEU A 30 5.61 -17.00 11.79
CA LEU A 30 4.88 -15.75 11.95
C LEU A 30 5.34 -14.74 10.89
N VAL A 31 4.39 -14.08 10.23
CA VAL A 31 4.68 -13.09 9.18
C VAL A 31 4.33 -11.68 9.64
N ALA A 32 5.22 -10.74 9.40
CA ALA A 32 4.94 -9.31 9.42
C ALA A 32 5.24 -8.70 8.06
N VAL A 33 4.46 -7.70 7.65
CA VAL A 33 4.64 -7.01 6.37
C VAL A 33 4.99 -5.55 6.62
N ARG A 34 6.06 -5.09 6.00
CA ARG A 34 6.53 -3.71 6.08
C ARG A 34 6.42 -3.02 4.73
N GLY A 35 5.56 -1.98 4.65
CA GLY A 35 5.60 -0.95 3.59
C GLY A 35 6.46 0.23 4.04
N GLY A 36 5.86 1.36 4.39
CA GLY A 36 6.57 2.54 4.91
C GLY A 36 7.04 2.48 6.37
N GLY A 37 6.65 1.45 7.12
CA GLY A 37 7.13 1.26 8.51
C GLY A 37 6.45 2.12 9.58
N HIS A 38 5.36 2.80 9.28
CA HIS A 38 4.61 3.70 10.19
C HIS A 38 3.55 3.01 11.07
N SER A 39 3.65 1.70 11.29
CA SER A 39 2.68 0.97 12.13
C SER A 39 2.81 1.36 13.60
N PHE A 40 1.84 2.09 14.14
CA PHE A 40 1.78 2.45 15.56
C PHE A 40 1.79 1.23 16.50
N PRO A 41 0.96 0.18 16.25
CA PRO A 41 0.97 -1.02 17.08
C PRO A 41 2.18 -1.93 16.82
N GLY A 42 3.06 -1.61 15.85
CA GLY A 42 4.25 -2.39 15.53
C GLY A 42 4.00 -3.69 14.77
N ASN A 43 2.91 -3.75 14.01
CA ASN A 43 2.57 -4.92 13.20
C ASN A 43 3.42 -5.06 11.94
N SER A 44 4.24 -4.04 11.60
CA SER A 44 5.18 -4.10 10.48
C SER A 44 6.47 -4.87 10.79
N VAL A 45 6.62 -5.37 12.01
CA VAL A 45 7.74 -6.22 12.44
C VAL A 45 7.22 -7.27 13.42
N CYS A 46 7.81 -8.47 13.42
CA CYS A 46 7.46 -9.57 14.33
C CYS A 46 8.68 -10.04 15.11
N GLU A 47 8.44 -10.69 16.24
CA GLU A 47 9.49 -11.39 16.99
C GLU A 47 9.66 -12.81 16.44
N GLY A 48 10.91 -13.22 16.15
CA GLY A 48 11.28 -14.59 15.78
C GLY A 48 10.70 -15.13 14.45
N GLY A 49 9.95 -14.32 13.70
CA GLY A 49 9.29 -14.70 12.45
C GLY A 49 9.96 -14.17 11.19
N LEU A 50 9.22 -14.13 10.09
CA LEU A 50 9.62 -13.55 8.81
C LEU A 50 9.03 -12.16 8.64
N MET A 51 9.87 -11.13 8.46
CA MET A 51 9.43 -9.83 8.00
C MET A 51 9.56 -9.76 6.46
N ILE A 52 8.45 -9.53 5.77
CA ILE A 52 8.40 -9.28 4.33
C ILE A 52 8.50 -7.76 4.15
N ASP A 53 9.66 -7.30 3.70
CA ASP A 53 9.98 -5.88 3.52
C ASP A 53 9.76 -5.48 2.06
N LEU A 54 8.74 -4.65 1.83
CA LEU A 54 8.33 -4.15 0.53
C LEU A 54 8.96 -2.79 0.18
N SER A 55 9.87 -2.28 1.02
CA SER A 55 10.42 -0.93 0.88
C SER A 55 11.18 -0.68 -0.43
N GLN A 56 11.55 -1.73 -1.17
CA GLN A 56 12.17 -1.62 -2.49
C GLN A 56 11.19 -1.59 -3.66
N MET A 57 9.93 -1.95 -3.42
CA MET A 57 8.88 -1.88 -4.44
C MET A 57 8.35 -0.44 -4.52
N LYS A 58 8.99 0.39 -5.35
CA LYS A 58 8.82 1.86 -5.39
C LYS A 58 8.33 2.40 -6.75
N GLY A 59 7.85 1.54 -7.63
CA GLY A 59 7.30 1.96 -8.90
C GLY A 59 6.07 2.84 -8.75
N VAL A 60 6.04 3.99 -9.45
CA VAL A 60 4.86 4.83 -9.62
C VAL A 60 4.66 5.10 -11.10
N ARG A 61 3.45 4.89 -11.60
CA ARG A 61 3.07 5.17 -12.98
C ARG A 61 1.79 5.99 -13.03
N VAL A 62 1.90 7.20 -13.55
CA VAL A 62 0.75 8.11 -13.74
C VAL A 62 0.23 8.00 -15.17
N ASP A 63 -1.10 7.91 -15.32
CA ASP A 63 -1.80 8.09 -16.60
C ASP A 63 -2.64 9.37 -16.51
N PRO A 64 -2.12 10.50 -17.03
CA PRO A 64 -2.82 11.78 -16.96
C PRO A 64 -4.12 11.81 -17.76
N SER A 65 -4.21 11.01 -18.82
CA SER A 65 -5.40 10.96 -19.69
C SER A 65 -6.57 10.30 -19.01
N LYS A 66 -6.31 9.23 -18.24
CA LYS A 66 -7.31 8.51 -17.44
C LYS A 66 -7.47 9.10 -16.04
N ARG A 67 -6.57 9.98 -15.63
CA ARG A 67 -6.46 10.49 -14.26
C ARG A 67 -6.37 9.34 -13.26
N THR A 68 -5.47 8.41 -13.52
CA THR A 68 -5.12 7.33 -12.59
C THR A 68 -3.63 7.31 -12.29
N ALA A 69 -3.28 6.78 -11.14
CA ALA A 69 -1.89 6.52 -10.77
C ALA A 69 -1.79 5.15 -10.13
N ARG A 70 -0.90 4.32 -10.63
CA ARG A 70 -0.57 3.02 -10.06
C ARG A 70 0.72 3.13 -9.28
N ALA A 71 0.74 2.60 -8.06
CA ALA A 71 1.90 2.66 -7.18
C ALA A 71 2.12 1.36 -6.43
N GLU A 72 3.38 1.02 -6.21
CA GLU A 72 3.81 -0.15 -5.44
C GLU A 72 3.86 0.12 -3.93
N PRO A 73 3.75 -0.91 -3.07
CA PRO A 73 3.51 -0.77 -1.64
C PRO A 73 4.64 -0.14 -0.82
N GLY A 74 5.86 -0.09 -1.34
CA GLY A 74 6.99 0.55 -0.69
C GLY A 74 7.07 2.06 -0.88
N VAL A 75 6.20 2.62 -1.73
CA VAL A 75 6.14 4.07 -2.02
C VAL A 75 5.64 4.84 -0.80
N ASN A 76 6.25 6.00 -0.54
CA ASN A 76 5.79 6.98 0.43
C ASN A 76 4.95 8.07 -0.26
N TRP A 77 4.10 8.78 0.51
CA TRP A 77 3.24 9.84 -0.05
C TRP A 77 4.04 10.94 -0.74
N GLY A 78 5.19 11.34 -0.20
CA GLY A 78 6.03 12.33 -0.87
C GLY A 78 6.57 11.88 -2.23
N GLU A 79 6.87 10.60 -2.40
CA GLU A 79 7.29 10.02 -3.67
C GLU A 79 6.10 9.96 -4.65
N PHE A 80 4.94 9.53 -4.17
CA PHE A 80 3.69 9.50 -4.96
C PHE A 80 3.27 10.90 -5.42
N ASP A 81 3.26 11.86 -4.50
CA ASP A 81 2.88 13.25 -4.77
C ASP A 81 3.82 13.89 -5.80
N ARG A 82 5.13 13.67 -5.69
CA ARG A 82 6.10 14.18 -6.66
C ARG A 82 5.80 13.70 -8.08
N GLU A 83 5.47 12.43 -8.25
CA GLU A 83 5.17 11.86 -9.57
C GLU A 83 3.82 12.35 -10.11
N THR A 84 2.79 12.46 -9.27
CA THR A 84 1.46 12.93 -9.71
C THR A 84 1.44 14.44 -9.97
N GLN A 85 2.15 15.24 -9.17
CA GLN A 85 2.23 16.69 -9.34
C GLN A 85 2.96 17.10 -10.62
N ALA A 86 3.83 16.27 -11.18
CA ALA A 86 4.42 16.50 -12.50
C ALA A 86 3.35 16.70 -13.60
N PHE A 87 2.13 16.22 -13.35
CA PHE A 87 0.96 16.34 -14.23
C PHE A 87 -0.14 17.23 -13.63
N GLY A 88 0.12 17.94 -12.53
CA GLY A 88 -0.89 18.77 -11.85
C GLY A 88 -2.00 17.95 -11.18
N LEU A 89 -1.72 16.70 -10.84
CA LEU A 89 -2.66 15.76 -10.27
C LEU A 89 -2.31 15.43 -8.82
N ALA A 90 -3.32 15.09 -8.01
CA ALA A 90 -3.16 14.60 -6.65
C ALA A 90 -4.35 13.71 -6.23
N THR A 91 -4.16 12.95 -5.16
CA THR A 91 -5.24 12.25 -4.45
C THR A 91 -5.09 12.51 -2.95
N THR A 92 -6.03 12.00 -2.15
CA THR A 92 -5.88 12.07 -0.68
C THR A 92 -4.76 11.14 -0.24
N GLY A 93 -3.73 11.72 0.33
CA GLY A 93 -2.59 11.04 0.94
C GLY A 93 -2.46 11.35 2.43
N GLY A 94 -1.42 10.85 3.06
CA GLY A 94 -1.11 11.16 4.46
C GLY A 94 -0.67 12.61 4.67
N THR A 95 -0.66 13.05 5.94
CA THR A 95 -0.21 14.39 6.31
C THR A 95 1.31 14.55 6.31
N LEU A 96 2.04 13.44 6.38
CA LEU A 96 3.50 13.39 6.39
C LEU A 96 4.00 12.70 5.12
N THR A 97 5.02 13.27 4.49
CA THR A 97 5.58 12.80 3.21
C THR A 97 6.28 11.45 3.31
N ASP A 98 6.79 11.08 4.47
CA ASP A 98 7.48 9.81 4.73
C ASP A 98 6.53 8.65 5.06
N THR A 99 5.23 8.94 5.26
CA THR A 99 4.23 7.88 5.51
C THR A 99 4.03 7.01 4.26
N GLY A 100 4.11 5.69 4.45
CA GLY A 100 3.90 4.72 3.37
C GLY A 100 2.44 4.70 2.88
N ILE A 101 2.27 4.60 1.58
CA ILE A 101 0.92 4.59 0.96
C ILE A 101 0.11 3.36 1.37
N ALA A 102 0.74 2.19 1.52
CA ALA A 102 0.06 0.93 1.71
C ALA A 102 -0.71 0.87 3.04
N GLY A 103 -0.02 1.04 4.16
CA GLY A 103 -0.66 0.95 5.48
C GLY A 103 -1.69 2.04 5.70
N LEU A 104 -1.43 3.26 5.21
CA LEU A 104 -2.37 4.37 5.31
C LEU A 104 -3.65 4.08 4.51
N THR A 105 -3.54 3.73 3.24
CA THR A 105 -4.69 3.45 2.38
C THR A 105 -5.52 2.29 2.90
N LEU A 106 -4.90 1.15 3.23
CA LEU A 106 -5.64 -0.02 3.72
C LEU A 106 -6.37 0.24 5.05
N GLY A 107 -5.91 1.20 5.85
CA GLY A 107 -6.55 1.65 7.08
C GLY A 107 -7.60 2.76 6.92
N GLY A 108 -7.91 3.14 5.67
CA GLY A 108 -8.84 4.24 5.35
C GLY A 108 -8.13 5.46 4.74
N GLY A 109 -7.18 6.03 5.42
CA GLY A 109 -6.31 7.10 4.93
C GLY A 109 -6.88 8.50 5.05
N ILE A 110 -6.51 9.19 6.13
CA ILE A 110 -6.85 10.60 6.38
C ILE A 110 -5.67 11.49 5.97
N GLY A 111 -5.98 12.62 5.32
CA GLY A 111 -4.98 13.62 4.95
C GLY A 111 -5.61 14.96 4.57
N TRP A 112 -4.80 15.90 4.08
CA TRP A 112 -5.20 17.29 3.84
C TRP A 112 -6.32 17.45 2.82
N LEU A 113 -6.44 16.54 1.85
CA LEU A 113 -7.46 16.61 0.79
C LEU A 113 -8.76 15.86 1.12
N CYS A 114 -8.88 15.21 2.30
CA CYS A 114 -10.06 14.41 2.67
C CYS A 114 -11.38 15.19 2.56
N ARG A 115 -11.39 16.44 2.94
CA ARG A 115 -12.64 17.25 2.89
C ARG A 115 -13.13 17.44 1.45
N LYS A 116 -12.22 17.45 0.49
CA LYS A 116 -12.53 17.67 -0.93
C LYS A 116 -12.73 16.37 -1.70
N LEU A 117 -11.91 15.36 -1.41
CA LEU A 117 -11.76 14.15 -2.23
C LEU A 117 -12.18 12.87 -1.53
N GLY A 118 -12.59 12.92 -0.26
CA GLY A 118 -12.81 11.73 0.56
C GLY A 118 -11.50 11.15 1.10
N LEU A 119 -11.55 9.98 1.70
CA LEU A 119 -10.41 9.25 2.23
C LEU A 119 -9.52 8.69 1.09
N SER A 120 -8.33 8.19 1.42
CA SER A 120 -7.48 7.52 0.42
C SER A 120 -8.20 6.31 -0.20
N VAL A 121 -8.94 5.52 0.59
CA VAL A 121 -9.73 4.37 0.11
C VAL A 121 -10.88 4.74 -0.80
N ASP A 122 -11.42 5.95 -0.69
CA ASP A 122 -12.49 6.42 -1.59
C ASP A 122 -11.97 6.72 -2.99
N ASN A 123 -10.65 6.89 -3.09
CA ASN A 123 -9.94 7.11 -4.34
C ASN A 123 -9.22 5.84 -4.85
N LEU A 124 -9.28 4.73 -4.12
CA LEU A 124 -8.73 3.45 -4.58
C LEU A 124 -9.65 2.84 -5.63
N LEU A 125 -9.12 2.50 -6.80
CA LEU A 125 -9.82 1.89 -7.92
C LEU A 125 -9.64 0.38 -7.97
N SER A 126 -8.42 -0.08 -7.71
CA SER A 126 -8.08 -1.50 -7.66
C SER A 126 -6.82 -1.74 -6.84
N ALA A 127 -6.63 -2.98 -6.44
CA ALA A 127 -5.41 -3.45 -5.80
C ALA A 127 -5.03 -4.84 -6.32
N ASP A 128 -3.74 -5.03 -6.62
CA ASP A 128 -3.19 -6.36 -6.83
C ASP A 128 -2.63 -6.88 -5.51
N MET A 129 -2.88 -8.14 -5.18
CA MET A 129 -2.44 -8.69 -3.91
C MET A 129 -2.05 -10.15 -3.98
N VAL A 130 -1.29 -10.58 -2.99
CA VAL A 130 -0.93 -11.98 -2.73
C VAL A 130 -1.64 -12.44 -1.46
N THR A 131 -2.41 -13.53 -1.56
CA THR A 131 -3.15 -14.14 -0.44
C THR A 131 -2.21 -14.89 0.51
N ALA A 132 -2.76 -15.37 1.63
CA ALA A 132 -2.03 -16.24 2.57
C ALA A 132 -1.62 -17.59 1.96
N GLU A 133 -2.28 -18.03 0.89
CA GLU A 133 -1.95 -19.22 0.12
C GLU A 133 -0.80 -18.98 -0.87
N GLY A 134 -0.48 -17.72 -1.13
CA GLY A 134 0.50 -17.32 -2.14
C GLY A 134 -0.09 -17.22 -3.54
N ASP A 135 -1.41 -17.04 -3.65
CA ASP A 135 -2.11 -16.80 -4.90
C ASP A 135 -2.17 -15.31 -5.19
N PHE A 136 -2.02 -14.95 -6.46
CA PHE A 136 -2.12 -13.57 -6.93
C PHE A 136 -3.55 -13.27 -7.37
N LEU A 137 -4.13 -12.17 -6.84
CA LEU A 137 -5.47 -11.71 -7.16
C LEU A 137 -5.47 -10.22 -7.49
N ASN A 138 -6.40 -9.81 -8.35
CA ASN A 138 -6.82 -8.40 -8.47
C ASN A 138 -8.13 -8.22 -7.71
N ALA A 139 -8.27 -7.10 -6.99
CA ALA A 139 -9.49 -6.71 -6.30
C ALA A 139 -9.91 -5.31 -6.76
N SER A 140 -11.16 -5.18 -7.20
CA SER A 140 -11.75 -3.94 -7.72
C SER A 140 -13.26 -3.93 -7.50
N ALA A 141 -13.93 -2.86 -7.92
CA ALA A 141 -15.39 -2.79 -7.86
C ALA A 141 -16.13 -3.81 -8.77
N THR A 142 -15.41 -4.52 -9.64
CA THR A 142 -15.98 -5.49 -10.60
C THR A 142 -15.28 -6.85 -10.56
N GLU A 143 -14.26 -7.00 -9.72
CA GLU A 143 -13.51 -8.25 -9.58
C GLU A 143 -13.13 -8.45 -8.12
N ASN A 144 -13.46 -9.60 -7.53
CA ASN A 144 -13.28 -9.89 -6.11
C ASN A 144 -13.84 -8.77 -5.20
N GLU A 145 -15.10 -8.36 -5.44
CA GLU A 145 -15.75 -7.18 -4.85
C GLU A 145 -15.75 -7.20 -3.32
N GLU A 146 -16.06 -8.35 -2.69
CA GLU A 146 -16.03 -8.51 -1.23
C GLU A 146 -14.63 -8.30 -0.65
N LEU A 147 -13.61 -8.81 -1.34
CA LEU A 147 -12.23 -8.60 -0.97
C LEU A 147 -11.86 -7.11 -1.10
N PHE A 148 -12.27 -6.47 -2.20
CA PHE A 148 -12.05 -5.04 -2.41
C PHE A 148 -12.70 -4.18 -1.33
N TRP A 149 -13.93 -4.55 -0.93
CA TRP A 149 -14.60 -3.91 0.20
C TRP A 149 -13.79 -4.08 1.49
N GLY A 150 -13.32 -5.28 1.79
CA GLY A 150 -12.51 -5.58 2.97
C GLY A 150 -11.18 -4.80 3.02
N LEU A 151 -10.49 -4.67 1.88
CA LEU A 151 -9.25 -3.92 1.75
C LEU A 151 -9.41 -2.41 2.03
N ARG A 152 -10.62 -1.88 1.86
CA ARG A 152 -10.94 -0.46 2.02
C ARG A 152 -11.29 -0.11 3.47
N GLY A 153 -10.32 -0.29 4.36
CA GLY A 153 -10.41 0.02 5.79
C GLY A 153 -10.10 -1.15 6.72
N GLY A 154 -10.17 -2.39 6.22
CA GLY A 154 -9.86 -3.59 7.01
C GLY A 154 -8.37 -3.86 7.20
N SER A 155 -7.49 -2.97 6.71
CA SER A 155 -6.04 -3.05 6.85
C SER A 155 -5.43 -4.31 6.23
N GLY A 156 -4.31 -4.81 6.75
CA GLY A 156 -3.53 -5.93 6.22
C GLY A 156 -4.06 -7.33 6.53
N ASN A 157 -5.36 -7.49 6.87
CA ASN A 157 -5.91 -8.78 7.31
C ASN A 157 -6.22 -9.76 6.16
N PHE A 158 -6.15 -9.33 4.92
CA PHE A 158 -6.62 -10.10 3.76
C PHE A 158 -5.48 -10.63 2.87
N GLY A 159 -4.26 -10.20 3.13
CA GLY A 159 -3.08 -10.55 2.34
C GLY A 159 -2.13 -9.38 2.15
N ILE A 160 -1.20 -9.50 1.20
CA ILE A 160 -0.15 -8.52 0.93
C ILE A 160 -0.46 -7.81 -0.39
N VAL A 161 -0.83 -6.54 -0.33
CA VAL A 161 -1.05 -5.74 -1.54
C VAL A 161 0.31 -5.40 -2.17
N THR A 162 0.42 -5.66 -3.47
CA THR A 162 1.63 -5.46 -4.27
C THR A 162 1.52 -4.31 -5.27
N SER A 163 0.31 -3.80 -5.49
CA SER A 163 0.06 -2.62 -6.32
C SER A 163 -1.29 -1.99 -5.96
N PHE A 164 -1.34 -0.67 -5.94
CA PHE A 164 -2.54 0.14 -5.73
C PHE A 164 -2.80 0.98 -6.97
N GLU A 165 -4.03 1.05 -7.45
CA GLU A 165 -4.42 1.99 -8.49
C GLU A 165 -5.38 3.03 -7.91
N TYR A 166 -4.98 4.29 -7.99
CA TYR A 166 -5.74 5.42 -7.46
C TYR A 166 -6.36 6.25 -8.57
N LYS A 167 -7.56 6.75 -8.31
CA LYS A 167 -8.08 7.93 -9.00
C LYS A 167 -7.31 9.16 -8.51
N VAL A 168 -6.84 9.96 -9.46
CA VAL A 168 -6.17 11.23 -9.17
C VAL A 168 -6.94 12.38 -9.80
N HIS A 169 -6.88 13.55 -9.16
CA HIS A 169 -7.70 14.71 -9.46
C HIS A 169 -6.82 15.89 -9.83
N ALA A 170 -7.31 16.75 -10.72
CA ALA A 170 -6.65 18.01 -11.00
C ALA A 170 -6.70 18.90 -9.75
N VAL A 171 -5.52 19.24 -9.24
CA VAL A 171 -5.33 20.09 -8.07
C VAL A 171 -4.31 21.14 -8.42
N GLY A 172 -4.74 22.41 -8.41
CA GLY A 172 -3.85 23.56 -8.60
C GLY A 172 -3.04 23.86 -7.34
N THR A 173 -2.42 25.04 -7.31
CA THR A 173 -1.72 25.53 -6.13
C THR A 173 -2.70 25.60 -4.93
N VAL A 174 -2.33 24.97 -3.83
CA VAL A 174 -3.05 25.03 -2.57
C VAL A 174 -2.21 25.78 -1.54
N LEU A 175 -2.89 26.58 -0.70
CA LEU A 175 -2.28 27.18 0.46
C LEU A 175 -2.79 26.41 1.67
N GLY A 176 -1.89 26.03 2.56
CA GLY A 176 -2.17 25.39 3.84
C GLY A 176 -1.72 26.29 4.99
N GLY A 177 -2.45 26.27 6.09
CA GLY A 177 -2.09 26.99 7.30
C GLY A 177 -2.88 26.46 8.50
#